data_7a5293d2208bb42993589660a8eccd31
#
_entry.id   7a5293d2208bb42993589660a8eccd31
#
_cell.length_a   1.000
_cell.length_b   1.000
_cell.length_c   1.000
_cell.angle_alpha   90.00
_cell.angle_beta   90.00
_cell.angle_gamma   90.00
#
_symmetry.space_group_name_H-M   'P 1'
#
loop_
_entity.id
_entity.type
_entity.pdbx_description
1 polymer ?
#
loop_
_entity_poly.entity_id
_entity_poly.type
_entity_poly.pdbx_seq_one_letter_code
_entity_poly.pdbx_strand_id
1 'polypeptide(L)'
;GSMIKIEADDVDSDAVKACAKDLLLQITASAPQFVAQADVPASVIEAEKEVQLKLVQNENEQSAKPKPQNVLEKIVDGRMRKFAEEICLLDQPYVKDPNLTVAKFIASVGKNIKVVEFVRFEKGEGIQKKEDDFAAEVASMVK
;
A
#
# COMPACT_ATOMS: atom_id res chain seq x y z
N GLY A 1 8.62 11.39 -6.48
CA GLY A 1 8.42 12.31 -5.36
C GLY A 1 7.24 11.95 -4.50
N SER A 2 7.24 12.40 -3.27
CA SER A 2 6.12 12.20 -2.35
C SER A 2 5.86 13.46 -1.53
N MET A 3 4.60 13.66 -1.17
CA MET A 3 4.14 14.74 -0.29
C MET A 3 3.29 14.15 0.82
N ILE A 4 3.39 14.71 2.00
CA ILE A 4 2.60 14.29 3.15
C ILE A 4 2.00 15.52 3.85
N LYS A 5 0.76 15.39 4.30
CA LYS A 5 0.08 16.36 5.15
C LYS A 5 -0.09 15.75 6.54
N ILE A 6 0.49 16.41 7.52
CA ILE A 6 0.40 16.00 8.93
C ILE A 6 -0.16 17.12 9.79
N GLU A 7 -0.81 16.74 10.88
CA GLU A 7 -1.20 17.60 11.98
C GLU A 7 -0.42 17.19 13.23
N ALA A 8 0.08 18.16 13.97
CA ALA A 8 0.80 17.95 15.21
C ALA A 8 0.67 19.17 16.12
N ASP A 9 0.92 18.99 17.42
CA ASP A 9 0.89 20.08 18.39
C ASP A 9 1.97 21.14 18.12
N ASP A 10 3.12 20.72 17.62
CA ASP A 10 4.26 21.60 17.31
C ASP A 10 4.87 21.18 15.96
N VAL A 11 4.26 21.68 14.87
CA VAL A 11 4.71 21.37 13.48
C VAL A 11 6.10 21.92 13.16
N ASP A 12 6.58 22.89 13.89
CA ASP A 12 7.89 23.51 13.68
C ASP A 12 9.01 22.82 14.49
N SER A 13 8.67 21.87 15.36
CA SER A 13 9.68 21.13 16.11
C SER A 13 10.52 20.22 15.21
N ASP A 14 11.81 20.11 15.54
CA ASP A 14 12.75 19.25 14.79
C ASP A 14 12.29 17.77 14.81
N ALA A 15 11.69 17.33 15.90
CA ALA A 15 11.16 15.97 16.03
C ALA A 15 10.02 15.70 15.03
N VAL A 16 9.09 16.63 14.86
CA VAL A 16 7.98 16.53 13.89
C VAL A 16 8.51 16.59 12.47
N LYS A 17 9.44 17.47 12.17
CA LYS A 17 10.08 17.57 10.84
C LYS A 17 10.84 16.30 10.48
N ALA A 18 11.58 15.73 11.41
CA ALA A 18 12.30 14.46 11.23
C ALA A 18 11.32 13.30 11.01
N CYS A 19 10.23 13.24 11.77
CA CYS A 19 9.18 12.26 11.59
C CYS A 19 8.53 12.37 10.21
N ALA A 20 8.18 13.56 9.76
CA ALA A 20 7.62 13.79 8.42
C ALA A 20 8.56 13.34 7.32
N LYS A 21 9.86 13.61 7.45
CA LYS A 21 10.89 13.18 6.51
C LYS A 21 10.99 11.65 6.45
N ASP A 22 10.97 10.98 7.59
CA ASP A 22 11.00 9.52 7.67
C ASP A 22 9.74 8.90 7.08
N LEU A 23 8.56 9.51 7.27
CA LEU A 23 7.31 9.09 6.65
C LEU A 23 7.35 9.25 5.13
N LEU A 24 7.95 10.32 4.62
CA LEU A 24 8.14 10.50 3.17
C LEU A 24 9.03 9.40 2.58
N LEU A 25 10.08 9.00 3.27
CA LEU A 25 10.92 7.86 2.88
C LEU A 25 10.13 6.55 2.89
N GLN A 26 9.31 6.33 3.90
CA GLN A 26 8.42 5.18 4.01
C GLN A 26 7.45 5.11 2.82
N ILE A 27 6.80 6.22 2.48
CA ILE A 27 5.86 6.31 1.36
C ILE A 27 6.57 6.01 0.04
N THR A 28 7.76 6.55 -0.16
CA THR A 28 8.54 6.33 -1.38
C THR A 28 9.01 4.88 -1.51
N ALA A 29 9.42 4.26 -0.42
CA ALA A 29 9.95 2.89 -0.41
C ALA A 29 8.86 1.82 -0.51
N SER A 30 7.76 1.99 0.21
CA SER A 30 6.73 0.96 0.38
C SER A 30 5.46 1.20 -0.43
N ALA A 31 5.33 2.35 -1.06
CA ALA A 31 4.20 2.73 -1.92
C ALA A 31 2.81 2.43 -1.32
N PRO A 32 2.49 2.89 -0.10
CA PRO A 32 1.17 2.69 0.47
C PRO A 32 0.11 3.41 -0.37
N GLN A 33 -1.11 2.90 -0.37
CA GLN A 33 -2.23 3.49 -1.10
C GLN A 33 -3.15 4.31 -0.21
N PHE A 34 -3.23 3.96 1.07
CA PHE A 34 -4.09 4.60 2.07
C PHE A 34 -3.32 4.91 3.34
N VAL A 35 -3.82 5.87 4.12
CA VAL A 35 -3.22 6.21 5.42
C VAL A 35 -3.50 5.13 6.45
N ALA A 36 -4.76 4.73 6.61
CA ALA A 36 -5.20 3.74 7.57
C ALA A 36 -6.25 2.81 6.95
N GLN A 37 -6.53 1.68 7.62
CA GLN A 37 -7.56 0.74 7.18
C GLN A 37 -8.95 1.38 7.05
N ALA A 38 -9.25 2.35 7.91
CA ALA A 38 -10.52 3.09 7.84
C ALA A 38 -10.70 3.90 6.55
N ASP A 39 -9.61 4.25 5.88
CA ASP A 39 -9.63 5.00 4.62
C ASP A 39 -9.79 4.10 3.40
N VAL A 40 -9.64 2.78 3.57
CA VAL A 40 -9.80 1.82 2.48
C VAL A 40 -11.28 1.63 2.14
N PRO A 41 -11.69 1.89 0.87
CA PRO A 41 -13.08 1.65 0.46
C PRO A 41 -13.46 0.18 0.62
N ALA A 42 -14.69 -0.09 1.07
CA ALA A 42 -15.20 -1.46 1.18
C ALA A 42 -15.14 -2.22 -0.15
N SER A 43 -15.38 -1.54 -1.26
CA SER A 43 -15.29 -2.12 -2.61
C SER A 43 -13.89 -2.67 -2.94
N VAL A 44 -12.83 -2.02 -2.48
CA VAL A 44 -11.45 -2.49 -2.67
C VAL A 44 -11.21 -3.76 -1.87
N ILE A 45 -11.66 -3.79 -0.62
CA ILE A 45 -11.54 -4.96 0.26
C ILE A 45 -12.32 -6.15 -0.30
N GLU A 46 -13.56 -5.93 -0.71
CA GLU A 46 -14.43 -6.97 -1.28
C GLU A 46 -13.87 -7.55 -2.58
N ALA A 47 -13.39 -6.69 -3.48
CA ALA A 47 -12.77 -7.11 -4.73
C ALA A 47 -11.51 -7.96 -4.49
N GLU A 48 -10.65 -7.56 -3.57
CA GLU A 48 -9.45 -8.33 -3.21
C GLU A 48 -9.80 -9.64 -2.51
N LYS A 49 -10.79 -9.64 -1.63
CA LYS A 49 -11.28 -10.85 -0.99
C LYS A 49 -11.78 -11.88 -2.00
N GLU A 50 -12.49 -11.44 -3.01
CA GLU A 50 -12.99 -12.31 -4.09
C GLU A 50 -11.82 -12.91 -4.90
N VAL A 51 -10.80 -12.10 -5.22
CA VAL A 51 -9.58 -12.56 -5.90
C VAL A 51 -8.85 -13.59 -5.05
N GLN A 52 -8.65 -13.34 -3.76
CA GLN A 52 -7.97 -14.26 -2.84
C GLN A 52 -8.74 -15.56 -2.66
N LEU A 53 -10.08 -15.51 -2.59
CA LEU A 53 -10.92 -16.71 -2.55
C LEU A 53 -10.70 -17.60 -3.77
N LYS A 54 -10.73 -17.02 -4.96
CA LYS A 54 -10.49 -17.75 -6.23
C LYS A 54 -9.10 -18.37 -6.26
N LEU A 55 -8.08 -17.62 -5.84
CA LEU A 55 -6.71 -18.12 -5.79
C LEU A 55 -6.57 -19.29 -4.83
N VAL A 56 -7.10 -19.17 -3.63
CA VAL A 56 -7.04 -20.22 -2.60
C VAL A 56 -7.81 -21.46 -3.03
N GLN A 57 -8.97 -21.30 -3.67
CA GLN A 57 -9.73 -22.42 -4.21
C GLN A 57 -8.96 -23.17 -5.30
N ASN A 58 -8.38 -22.46 -6.25
CA ASN A 58 -7.54 -23.05 -7.30
C ASN A 58 -6.31 -23.79 -6.72
N GLU A 59 -5.63 -23.18 -5.77
CA GLU A 59 -4.50 -23.81 -5.07
C GLU A 59 -4.95 -25.09 -4.33
N ASN A 60 -6.14 -25.07 -3.76
CA ASN A 60 -6.71 -26.21 -3.04
C ASN A 60 -7.09 -27.35 -3.97
N GLU A 61 -7.67 -27.04 -5.13
CA GLU A 61 -8.02 -28.06 -6.15
C GLU A 61 -6.80 -28.74 -6.74
N GLN A 62 -5.68 -28.02 -6.85
CA GLN A 62 -4.40 -28.55 -7.33
C GLN A 62 -3.60 -29.24 -6.24
N SER A 63 -4.03 -29.16 -4.99
CA SER A 63 -3.36 -29.77 -3.86
C SER A 63 -3.61 -31.26 -3.77
N ALA A 64 -2.59 -32.03 -3.45
CA ALA A 64 -2.69 -33.48 -3.18
C ALA A 64 -3.57 -33.80 -1.95
N LYS A 65 -3.80 -32.82 -1.08
CA LYS A 65 -4.64 -32.92 0.12
C LYS A 65 -5.55 -31.69 0.21
N PRO A 66 -6.73 -31.70 -0.42
CA PRO A 66 -7.66 -30.59 -0.33
C PRO A 66 -8.04 -30.29 1.11
N LYS A 67 -8.04 -29.00 1.45
CA LYS A 67 -8.41 -28.52 2.78
C LYS A 67 -9.93 -28.23 2.84
N PRO A 68 -10.55 -28.38 4.01
CA PRO A 68 -11.97 -28.04 4.17
C PRO A 68 -12.22 -26.54 4.04
N GLN A 69 -13.47 -26.17 3.71
CA GLN A 69 -13.88 -24.77 3.44
C GLN A 69 -13.53 -23.80 4.59
N ASN A 70 -13.72 -24.23 5.84
CA ASN A 70 -13.40 -23.38 7.01
C ASN A 70 -11.91 -23.03 7.11
N VAL A 71 -11.02 -23.92 6.64
CA VAL A 71 -9.58 -23.64 6.59
C VAL A 71 -9.27 -22.66 5.45
N LEU A 72 -9.92 -22.79 4.30
CA LEU A 72 -9.78 -21.86 3.18
C LEU A 72 -10.20 -20.44 3.57
N GLU A 73 -11.29 -20.28 4.29
CA GLU A 73 -11.75 -18.99 4.79
C GLU A 73 -10.71 -18.34 5.73
N LYS A 74 -10.13 -19.11 6.62
CA LYS A 74 -9.05 -18.60 7.50
C LYS A 74 -7.80 -18.18 6.73
N ILE A 75 -7.47 -18.89 5.66
CA ILE A 75 -6.34 -18.52 4.79
C ILE A 75 -6.65 -17.20 4.08
N VAL A 76 -7.85 -17.04 3.56
CA VAL A 76 -8.31 -15.80 2.92
C VAL A 76 -8.27 -14.64 3.91
N ASP A 77 -8.79 -14.80 5.11
CA ASP A 77 -8.76 -13.77 6.16
C ASP A 77 -7.33 -13.37 6.51
N GLY A 78 -6.40 -14.32 6.61
CA GLY A 78 -4.98 -14.04 6.82
C GLY A 78 -4.34 -13.27 5.67
N ARG A 79 -4.66 -13.61 4.43
CA ARG A 79 -4.19 -12.89 3.23
C ARG A 79 -4.78 -11.50 3.14
N MET A 80 -6.05 -11.32 3.50
CA MET A 80 -6.69 -10.00 3.55
C MET A 80 -6.07 -9.09 4.60
N ARG A 81 -5.70 -9.64 5.75
CA ARG A 81 -4.98 -8.89 6.78
C ARG A 81 -3.63 -8.39 6.28
N LYS A 82 -2.85 -9.26 5.64
CA LYS A 82 -1.58 -8.87 5.01
C LYS A 82 -1.76 -7.82 3.92
N PHE A 83 -2.79 -7.97 3.09
CA PHE A 83 -3.11 -6.99 2.07
C PHE A 83 -3.38 -5.61 2.67
N ALA A 84 -4.20 -5.53 3.73
CA ALA A 84 -4.46 -4.29 4.43
C ALA A 84 -3.18 -3.68 5.05
N GLU A 85 -2.31 -4.51 5.63
CA GLU A 85 -1.02 -4.06 6.17
C GLU A 85 -0.10 -3.50 5.08
N GLU A 86 -0.13 -4.05 3.87
CA GLU A 86 0.70 -3.60 2.75
C GLU A 86 0.23 -2.28 2.13
N ILE A 87 -1.07 -2.04 2.06
CA ILE A 87 -1.65 -0.85 1.42
C ILE A 87 -1.86 0.32 2.37
N CYS A 88 -1.85 0.11 3.68
CA CYS A 88 -2.08 1.14 4.70
C CYS A 88 -0.75 1.59 5.29
N LEU A 89 -0.44 2.89 5.17
CA LEU A 89 0.81 3.47 5.66
C LEU A 89 1.05 3.14 7.13
N LEU A 90 0.04 3.32 7.99
CA LEU A 90 0.17 3.15 9.43
C LEU A 90 0.41 1.71 9.86
N ASP A 91 -0.03 0.75 9.07
CA ASP A 91 0.10 -0.68 9.37
C ASP A 91 1.36 -1.31 8.77
N GLN A 92 2.06 -0.60 7.89
CA GLN A 92 3.30 -1.07 7.31
C GLN A 92 4.42 -1.15 8.36
N PRO A 93 5.34 -2.13 8.24
CA PRO A 93 6.55 -2.12 9.06
C PRO A 93 7.39 -0.86 8.74
N TYR A 94 7.89 -0.22 9.79
CA TYR A 94 8.72 0.97 9.63
C TYR A 94 10.06 0.63 8.96
N VAL A 95 10.45 1.39 7.95
CA VAL A 95 11.62 1.08 7.11
C VAL A 95 12.92 1.01 7.91
N LYS A 96 13.08 1.87 8.90
CA LYS A 96 14.30 1.91 9.75
C LYS A 96 14.27 0.87 10.87
N ASP A 97 13.09 0.44 11.29
CA ASP A 97 12.91 -0.58 12.34
C ASP A 97 11.70 -1.46 12.05
N PRO A 98 11.89 -2.61 11.39
CA PRO A 98 10.79 -3.51 11.02
C PRO A 98 10.02 -4.11 12.21
N ASN A 99 10.56 -4.02 13.42
CA ASN A 99 9.88 -4.47 14.64
C ASN A 99 8.77 -3.50 15.08
N LEU A 100 8.75 -2.28 14.55
CA LEU A 100 7.73 -1.28 14.77
C LEU A 100 6.87 -1.11 13.52
N THR A 101 5.58 -0.89 13.72
CA THR A 101 4.71 -0.36 12.66
C THR A 101 4.90 1.15 12.56
N VAL A 102 4.55 1.72 11.41
CA VAL A 102 4.59 3.18 11.22
C VAL A 102 3.74 3.90 12.27
N ALA A 103 2.57 3.36 12.63
CA ALA A 103 1.71 3.90 13.69
C ALA A 103 2.42 3.93 15.05
N LYS A 104 3.11 2.87 15.43
CA LYS A 104 3.90 2.80 16.67
C LYS A 104 5.09 3.77 16.65
N PHE A 105 5.75 3.90 15.51
CA PHE A 105 6.83 4.87 15.34
C PHE A 105 6.31 6.31 15.56
N ILE A 106 5.20 6.68 14.93
CA ILE A 106 4.58 8.00 15.09
C ILE A 106 4.20 8.24 16.55
N ALA A 107 3.60 7.25 17.21
CA ALA A 107 3.26 7.34 18.64
C ALA A 107 4.49 7.52 19.52
N SER A 108 5.63 6.91 19.17
CA SER A 108 6.89 7.03 19.92
C SER A 108 7.51 8.43 19.85
N VAL A 109 7.29 9.15 18.75
CA VAL A 109 7.76 10.54 18.60
C VAL A 109 7.01 11.48 19.54
N GLY A 110 5.74 11.20 19.84
CA GLY A 110 4.86 12.07 20.62
C GLY A 110 4.33 13.23 19.77
N LYS A 111 4.04 14.37 20.42
CA LYS A 111 3.55 15.59 19.76
C LYS A 111 2.20 15.48 19.05
N ASN A 112 1.40 14.46 19.39
CA ASN A 112 0.09 14.21 18.79
C ASN A 112 0.10 14.25 17.26
N ILE A 113 1.11 13.68 16.63
CA ILE A 113 1.28 13.65 15.20
C ILE A 113 0.19 12.79 14.57
N LYS A 114 -0.52 13.36 13.60
CA LYS A 114 -1.54 12.69 12.82
C LYS A 114 -1.26 12.85 11.35
N VAL A 115 -1.20 11.76 10.62
CA VAL A 115 -1.13 11.77 9.15
C VAL A 115 -2.53 11.99 8.60
N VAL A 116 -2.74 13.08 7.89
CA VAL A 116 -4.03 13.44 7.30
C VAL A 116 -4.16 12.81 5.92
N GLU A 117 -3.19 13.07 5.06
CA GLU A 117 -3.13 12.52 3.70
C GLU A 117 -1.70 12.50 3.19
N PHE A 118 -1.46 11.74 2.15
CA PHE A 118 -0.21 11.76 1.41
C PHE A 118 -0.46 11.57 -0.08
N VAL A 119 0.49 12.01 -0.88
CA VAL A 119 0.52 11.81 -2.33
C VAL A 119 1.88 11.27 -2.72
N ARG A 120 1.90 10.24 -3.55
CA ARG A 120 3.11 9.69 -4.15
C ARG A 120 3.04 9.89 -5.65
N PHE A 121 4.10 10.44 -6.21
CA PHE A 121 4.27 10.60 -7.65
C PHE A 121 5.38 9.68 -8.13
N GLU A 122 5.05 8.83 -9.09
CA GLU A 122 6.01 8.01 -9.81
C GLU A 122 6.27 8.61 -11.19
N LYS A 123 7.49 8.48 -11.70
CA LYS A 123 7.83 8.96 -13.04
C LYS A 123 6.95 8.24 -14.08
N GLY A 124 6.17 8.99 -14.82
CA GLY A 124 5.24 8.46 -15.80
C GLY A 124 3.83 8.14 -15.27
N GLU A 125 3.58 8.30 -13.97
CA GLU A 125 2.25 8.13 -13.39
C GLU A 125 1.32 9.27 -13.87
N GLY A 126 0.09 8.91 -14.30
CA GLY A 126 -0.87 9.88 -14.84
C GLY A 126 -0.58 10.36 -16.25
N ILE A 127 0.57 10.05 -16.81
CA ILE A 127 0.81 10.15 -18.24
C ILE A 127 0.25 8.86 -18.83
N GLN A 128 -0.86 8.97 -19.59
CA GLN A 128 -1.18 7.90 -20.52
C GLN A 128 0.07 7.73 -21.38
N LYS A 129 0.79 6.62 -21.16
CA LYS A 129 1.68 6.14 -22.21
C LYS A 129 0.81 6.10 -23.45
N LYS A 130 1.05 7.00 -24.40
CA LYS A 130 0.75 6.67 -25.77
C LYS A 130 1.35 5.29 -25.92
N GLU A 131 0.52 4.28 -26.07
CA GLU A 131 0.98 3.10 -26.75
C GLU A 131 1.52 3.64 -28.05
N ASP A 132 2.81 3.90 -28.06
CA ASP A 132 3.50 4.08 -29.29
C ASP A 132 3.25 2.79 -30.02
N ASP A 133 2.31 2.84 -30.89
CA ASP A 133 2.12 1.80 -31.87
C ASP A 133 3.34 1.87 -32.79
N PHE A 134 4.47 1.49 -32.19
CA PHE A 134 5.77 1.46 -32.82
C PHE A 134 5.71 0.60 -34.09
N ALA A 135 4.86 -0.43 -34.10
CA ALA A 135 4.56 -1.24 -35.23
C ALA A 135 3.85 -0.46 -36.36
N ALA A 136 2.85 0.38 -36.02
CA ALA A 136 2.18 1.22 -37.02
C ALA A 136 3.08 2.36 -37.48
N GLU A 137 3.92 2.92 -36.63
CA GLU A 137 4.87 3.96 -36.96
C GLU A 137 5.95 3.42 -37.91
N VAL A 138 6.51 2.24 -37.67
CA VAL A 138 7.44 1.54 -38.55
C VAL A 138 6.77 1.17 -39.87
N ALA A 139 5.54 0.69 -39.86
CA ALA A 139 4.77 0.36 -41.06
C ALA A 139 4.50 1.60 -41.95
N SER A 140 4.32 2.78 -41.34
CA SER A 140 4.15 4.04 -42.07
C SER A 140 5.46 4.57 -42.66
N MET A 141 6.59 4.21 -42.09
CA MET A 141 7.92 4.60 -42.60
C MET A 141 8.43 3.73 -43.78
N VAL A 142 7.89 2.53 -43.93
CA VAL A 142 8.34 1.55 -44.95
C VAL A 142 7.59 1.72 -46.28
N LYS A 143 6.76 2.68 -46.45
CA LYS A 143 6.10 2.99 -47.72
C LYS A 143 7.02 3.76 -48.67
#